data_fc55d0f918a374f32950df198a7dc1c5
#
_entry.id   fc55d0f918a374f32950df198a7dc1c5
#
_cell.length_a   1.000
_cell.length_b   1.000
_cell.length_c   1.000
_cell.angle_alpha   90.00
_cell.angle_beta   90.00
_cell.angle_gamma   90.00
#
_symmetry.space_group_name_H-M   'P 1'
#
loop_
_entity.id
_entity.type
_entity.pdbx_description
1 polymer ?
#
loop_
_entity_poly.entity_id
_entity_poly.type
_entity_poly.pdbx_seq_one_letter_code
_entity_poly.pdbx_strand_id
1 'polypeptide(L)'
;MAEVKNVTITVDGKQVTAPAGTLLIEACKAVGIEVPSFCYYPGLSLQAACRMCLVRIEKMPKLQTACTVQITDGMVVTTESDEVRQARKSMIELLLGNHPLDCPVCDAGGECELQDMTFKYGAAESRYMEGKLHKEEQQWSPVVFFDRPRCILCYRCVRVCGEGMDVWALGVQNRGSGSVIAPNRDDHLECEECGMCIDICPVGALTSGAYRYKTRPWEMKHVGTICTHCGDGCKTTLGVRRSDTGMDIVRGDNRDKNGINGDFLCIKGRYAFDFFEHKDRLRRPLIRRNGKLVPTTWEEAVEHVGKRLKEIRDSRGGRSIGVIGSNRTTNEENYLLQKFARTVLGTNNIDHHRTADFASFARALAGKQNATATTRDLISAPAILLIGNDPTEQHPLLAWNIRTNVRLNRAKVFIANSADIKLRRQATAYLQIPEGREGKLVAFLNGEDAAAGSLTSANASNDALKQFREQLRGQQDLVIVFGSELRGADITALVKFGSGIGAKFISLGDYANSRGAADMGLLPDLLPGYVSATGQQKFSQEWGSLPQDKGL
;
A
#
# COMPACT_ATOMS: atom_id res chain seq x y z
N MET A 1 -14.55 18.79 -19.92
CA MET A 1 -13.68 17.65 -20.35
C MET A 1 -13.95 17.46 -21.83
N ALA A 2 -12.91 17.47 -22.68
CA ALA A 2 -13.09 17.16 -24.09
C ALA A 2 -13.61 15.70 -24.21
N GLU A 3 -14.61 15.49 -25.05
CA GLU A 3 -15.20 14.17 -25.32
C GLU A 3 -14.09 13.27 -25.90
N VAL A 4 -13.72 12.21 -25.16
CA VAL A 4 -12.68 11.28 -25.60
C VAL A 4 -13.25 10.44 -26.74
N LYS A 5 -12.79 10.65 -27.96
CA LYS A 5 -13.21 9.90 -29.14
C LYS A 5 -12.78 8.43 -29.00
N ASN A 6 -13.72 7.52 -29.07
CA ASN A 6 -13.43 6.09 -29.16
C ASN A 6 -13.03 5.70 -30.58
N VAL A 7 -12.10 4.75 -30.70
CA VAL A 7 -11.67 4.15 -31.97
C VAL A 7 -11.81 2.64 -31.90
N THR A 8 -12.09 2.03 -33.05
CA THR A 8 -12.28 0.57 -33.15
C THR A 8 -11.16 -0.03 -33.99
N ILE A 9 -10.51 -1.07 -33.46
CA ILE A 9 -9.46 -1.83 -34.12
C ILE A 9 -9.85 -3.31 -34.21
N THR A 10 -9.18 -4.07 -35.05
CA THR A 10 -9.31 -5.53 -35.13
C THR A 10 -7.99 -6.18 -34.71
N VAL A 11 -8.02 -7.08 -33.71
CA VAL A 11 -6.85 -7.82 -33.23
C VAL A 11 -7.13 -9.32 -33.36
N ASP A 12 -6.37 -10.03 -34.17
CA ASP A 12 -6.55 -11.46 -34.48
C ASP A 12 -8.01 -11.83 -34.79
N GLY A 13 -8.69 -10.97 -35.58
CA GLY A 13 -10.09 -11.13 -35.96
C GLY A 13 -11.12 -10.65 -34.93
N LYS A 14 -10.72 -10.23 -33.71
CA LYS A 14 -11.62 -9.69 -32.68
C LYS A 14 -11.66 -8.15 -32.75
N GLN A 15 -12.86 -7.59 -32.68
CA GLN A 15 -13.02 -6.13 -32.60
C GLN A 15 -12.83 -5.64 -31.16
N VAL A 16 -12.12 -4.53 -31.04
CA VAL A 16 -11.84 -3.82 -29.77
C VAL A 16 -12.13 -2.36 -29.98
N THR A 17 -13.01 -1.80 -29.13
CA THR A 17 -13.29 -0.36 -29.09
C THR A 17 -12.72 0.22 -27.78
N ALA A 18 -11.86 1.21 -27.89
CA ALA A 18 -11.22 1.87 -26.75
C ALA A 18 -10.98 3.36 -27.03
N PRO A 19 -10.70 4.16 -26.01
CA PRO A 19 -10.36 5.57 -26.17
C PRO A 19 -9.15 5.78 -27.10
N ALA A 20 -9.22 6.78 -27.97
CA ALA A 20 -8.07 7.15 -28.79
C ALA A 20 -6.85 7.48 -27.90
N GLY A 21 -5.66 7.03 -28.30
CA GLY A 21 -4.44 7.16 -27.50
C GLY A 21 -4.18 5.99 -26.55
N THR A 22 -5.10 5.02 -26.43
CA THR A 22 -4.83 3.75 -25.72
C THR A 22 -3.68 3.02 -26.37
N LEU A 23 -2.75 2.45 -25.59
CA LEU A 23 -1.66 1.64 -26.11
C LEU A 23 -2.20 0.33 -26.67
N LEU A 24 -1.65 -0.11 -27.82
CA LEU A 24 -2.08 -1.32 -28.48
C LEU A 24 -1.98 -2.56 -27.57
N ILE A 25 -0.95 -2.66 -26.74
CA ILE A 25 -0.79 -3.76 -25.78
C ILE A 25 -1.96 -3.83 -24.78
N GLU A 26 -2.48 -2.68 -24.32
CA GLU A 26 -3.63 -2.63 -23.41
C GLU A 26 -4.95 -2.93 -24.14
N ALA A 27 -5.08 -2.48 -25.38
CA ALA A 27 -6.23 -2.82 -26.22
C ALA A 27 -6.30 -4.34 -26.51
N CYS A 28 -5.16 -4.98 -26.78
CA CYS A 28 -5.08 -6.45 -26.92
C CYS A 28 -5.53 -7.16 -25.63
N LYS A 29 -5.03 -6.70 -24.48
CA LYS A 29 -5.38 -7.28 -23.19
C LYS A 29 -6.87 -7.20 -22.87
N ALA A 30 -7.54 -6.13 -23.28
CA ALA A 30 -8.97 -5.94 -23.07
C ALA A 30 -9.84 -7.01 -23.73
N VAL A 31 -9.36 -7.69 -24.79
CA VAL A 31 -10.06 -8.80 -25.47
C VAL A 31 -9.45 -10.15 -25.17
N GLY A 32 -8.64 -10.26 -24.11
CA GLY A 32 -8.03 -11.51 -23.65
C GLY A 32 -6.84 -11.97 -24.51
N ILE A 33 -6.22 -11.08 -25.28
CA ILE A 33 -5.01 -11.38 -26.06
C ILE A 33 -3.80 -10.81 -25.31
N GLU A 34 -2.97 -11.71 -24.79
CA GLU A 34 -1.78 -11.32 -24.03
C GLU A 34 -0.56 -11.23 -24.94
N VAL A 35 -0.11 -10.00 -25.20
CA VAL A 35 1.11 -9.71 -25.96
C VAL A 35 2.30 -9.69 -25.01
N PRO A 36 3.31 -10.62 -25.17
CA PRO A 36 4.41 -10.74 -24.20
C PRO A 36 5.30 -9.49 -24.17
N SER A 37 5.79 -9.13 -22.99
CA SER A 37 6.70 -8.00 -22.79
C SER A 37 7.48 -8.10 -21.50
N PHE A 38 8.81 -7.92 -21.53
CA PHE A 38 9.64 -7.86 -20.33
C PHE A 38 9.87 -6.43 -19.83
N CYS A 39 9.84 -5.42 -20.68
CA CYS A 39 10.14 -4.05 -20.27
C CYS A 39 8.89 -3.20 -20.00
N TYR A 40 7.76 -3.52 -20.59
CA TYR A 40 6.51 -2.81 -20.33
C TYR A 40 5.93 -3.18 -18.97
N TYR A 41 5.42 -2.19 -18.26
CA TYR A 41 4.63 -2.36 -17.07
C TYR A 41 3.59 -1.24 -16.99
N PRO A 42 2.30 -1.54 -16.73
CA PRO A 42 1.25 -0.53 -16.63
C PRO A 42 1.60 0.55 -15.58
N GLY A 43 1.39 1.81 -15.93
CA GLY A 43 1.64 2.92 -15.01
C GLY A 43 3.10 3.38 -14.89
N LEU A 44 4.07 2.72 -15.52
CA LEU A 44 5.45 3.19 -15.65
C LEU A 44 5.70 3.77 -17.05
N SER A 45 6.73 4.60 -17.18
CA SER A 45 7.14 5.16 -18.49
C SER A 45 7.49 4.05 -19.49
N LEU A 46 7.33 4.36 -20.79
CA LEU A 46 7.58 3.39 -21.87
C LEU A 46 9.08 3.25 -22.12
N GLN A 47 9.59 2.02 -22.16
CA GLN A 47 11.02 1.74 -22.38
C GLN A 47 11.32 1.20 -23.77
N ALA A 48 10.45 0.38 -24.34
CA ALA A 48 10.58 -0.25 -25.67
C ALA A 48 11.91 -1.03 -25.90
N ALA A 49 12.55 -1.54 -24.85
CA ALA A 49 13.89 -2.15 -24.93
C ALA A 49 13.86 -3.63 -25.33
N CYS A 50 12.93 -4.44 -24.78
CA CYS A 50 12.96 -5.90 -24.89
C CYS A 50 12.49 -6.46 -26.24
N ARG A 51 11.72 -5.72 -27.01
CA ARG A 51 11.17 -6.10 -28.32
C ARG A 51 10.31 -7.37 -28.34
N MET A 52 9.93 -7.91 -27.22
CA MET A 52 9.05 -9.09 -27.17
C MET A 52 7.62 -8.80 -27.62
N CYS A 53 7.16 -7.55 -27.48
CA CYS A 53 5.81 -7.12 -27.86
C CYS A 53 5.63 -6.78 -29.33
N LEU A 54 6.51 -7.28 -30.22
CA LEU A 54 6.36 -7.10 -31.66
C LEU A 54 5.07 -7.75 -32.17
N VAL A 55 4.35 -7.01 -33.02
CA VAL A 55 3.12 -7.43 -33.69
C VAL A 55 3.13 -6.96 -35.15
N ARG A 56 2.37 -7.61 -36.02
CA ARG A 56 2.14 -7.15 -37.39
C ARG A 56 0.94 -6.22 -37.40
N ILE A 57 1.10 -5.03 -37.94
CA ILE A 57 0.01 -4.09 -38.24
C ILE A 57 -0.10 -4.01 -39.76
N GLU A 58 -1.29 -4.17 -40.32
CA GLU A 58 -1.51 -4.06 -41.76
C GLU A 58 -1.05 -2.69 -42.30
N LYS A 59 -0.56 -2.67 -43.51
CA LYS A 59 -0.02 -1.48 -44.21
C LYS A 59 1.25 -0.92 -43.58
N MET A 60 1.80 -1.49 -42.52
CA MET A 60 3.11 -1.11 -41.99
C MET A 60 4.21 -2.04 -42.51
N PRO A 61 5.34 -1.48 -43.02
CA PRO A 61 6.37 -2.31 -43.67
C PRO A 61 7.15 -3.19 -42.70
N LYS A 62 7.18 -2.85 -41.40
CA LYS A 62 7.92 -3.55 -40.35
C LYS A 62 7.03 -3.91 -39.17
N LEU A 63 7.39 -4.94 -38.42
CA LEU A 63 6.77 -5.23 -37.12
C LEU A 63 6.86 -4.02 -36.19
N GLN A 64 5.81 -3.80 -35.41
CA GLN A 64 5.69 -2.69 -34.47
C GLN A 64 5.68 -3.19 -33.03
N THR A 65 6.11 -2.33 -32.10
CA THR A 65 6.08 -2.60 -30.66
C THR A 65 4.71 -2.23 -30.06
N ALA A 66 3.88 -3.20 -29.71
CA ALA A 66 2.54 -2.96 -29.16
C ALA A 66 2.54 -2.10 -27.90
N CYS A 67 3.64 -2.12 -27.12
CA CYS A 67 3.76 -1.32 -25.88
C CYS A 67 3.99 0.18 -26.12
N THR A 68 4.25 0.63 -27.36
CA THR A 68 4.50 2.06 -27.69
C THR A 68 3.57 2.61 -28.76
N VAL A 69 2.90 1.76 -29.50
CA VAL A 69 1.94 2.17 -30.54
C VAL A 69 0.61 2.49 -29.89
N GLN A 70 0.06 3.65 -30.19
CA GLN A 70 -1.31 4.02 -29.85
C GLN A 70 -2.27 3.53 -30.93
N ILE A 71 -3.45 3.09 -30.52
CA ILE A 71 -4.48 2.62 -31.45
C ILE A 71 -5.05 3.76 -32.29
N THR A 72 -5.34 3.46 -33.55
CA THR A 72 -6.04 4.36 -34.48
C THR A 72 -7.21 3.61 -35.14
N ASP A 73 -8.23 4.35 -35.52
CA ASP A 73 -9.44 3.73 -36.05
C ASP A 73 -9.18 2.91 -37.33
N GLY A 74 -9.81 1.74 -37.40
CA GLY A 74 -9.63 0.80 -38.54
C GLY A 74 -8.28 0.04 -38.53
N MET A 75 -7.45 0.15 -37.49
CA MET A 75 -6.19 -0.61 -37.39
C MET A 75 -6.47 -2.14 -37.35
N VAL A 76 -5.74 -2.90 -38.17
CA VAL A 76 -5.80 -4.38 -38.17
C VAL A 76 -4.46 -4.93 -37.71
N VAL A 77 -4.51 -5.78 -36.68
CA VAL A 77 -3.33 -6.29 -35.97
C VAL A 77 -3.33 -7.80 -35.92
N THR A 78 -2.18 -8.41 -36.18
CA THR A 78 -1.93 -9.86 -36.01
C THR A 78 -0.83 -10.04 -34.98
N THR A 79 -1.13 -10.80 -33.91
CA THR A 79 -0.22 -10.97 -32.78
C THR A 79 0.57 -12.29 -32.80
N GLU A 80 0.18 -13.26 -33.62
CA GLU A 80 0.76 -14.63 -33.64
C GLU A 80 1.06 -15.15 -35.08
N SER A 81 1.48 -14.27 -36.02
CA SER A 81 1.97 -14.74 -37.32
C SER A 81 3.34 -15.42 -37.22
N ASP A 82 3.73 -16.21 -38.22
CA ASP A 82 5.04 -16.88 -38.30
C ASP A 82 6.19 -15.84 -38.20
N GLU A 83 6.04 -14.71 -38.87
CA GLU A 83 7.00 -13.60 -38.79
C GLU A 83 7.14 -13.06 -37.35
N VAL A 84 6.02 -12.86 -36.63
CA VAL A 84 6.00 -12.40 -35.24
C VAL A 84 6.65 -13.45 -34.33
N ARG A 85 6.31 -14.73 -34.50
CA ARG A 85 6.90 -15.82 -33.73
C ARG A 85 8.40 -15.94 -33.93
N GLN A 86 8.86 -15.82 -35.19
CA GLN A 86 10.29 -15.84 -35.52
C GLN A 86 11.03 -14.64 -34.91
N ALA A 87 10.44 -13.44 -34.93
CA ALA A 87 11.01 -12.28 -34.29
C ALA A 87 11.14 -12.46 -32.77
N ARG A 88 10.10 -12.98 -32.09
CA ARG A 88 10.15 -13.28 -30.65
C ARG A 88 11.20 -14.34 -30.31
N LYS A 89 11.29 -15.41 -31.12
CA LYS A 89 12.33 -16.42 -30.99
C LYS A 89 13.72 -15.80 -31.01
N SER A 90 13.99 -14.91 -31.98
CA SER A 90 15.27 -14.23 -32.08
C SER A 90 15.56 -13.33 -30.88
N MET A 91 14.54 -12.64 -30.32
CA MET A 91 14.72 -11.81 -29.12
C MET A 91 15.06 -12.66 -27.90
N ILE A 92 14.39 -13.79 -27.70
CA ILE A 92 14.70 -14.71 -26.62
C ILE A 92 16.12 -15.26 -26.76
N GLU A 93 16.51 -15.67 -27.94
CA GLU A 93 17.85 -16.17 -28.22
C GLU A 93 18.94 -15.15 -27.86
N LEU A 94 18.74 -13.87 -28.20
CA LEU A 94 19.63 -12.77 -27.79
C LEU A 94 19.66 -12.58 -26.28
N LEU A 95 18.51 -12.64 -25.60
CA LEU A 95 18.43 -12.53 -24.14
C LEU A 95 19.14 -13.70 -23.43
N LEU A 96 19.04 -14.90 -23.98
CA LEU A 96 19.66 -16.11 -23.44
C LEU A 96 21.18 -16.18 -23.73
N GLY A 97 21.70 -15.35 -24.64
CA GLY A 97 23.12 -15.37 -25.02
C GLY A 97 24.07 -15.31 -23.83
N ASN A 98 23.85 -14.38 -22.90
CA ASN A 98 24.62 -14.28 -21.66
C ASN A 98 23.90 -14.78 -20.40
N HIS A 99 22.60 -15.06 -20.48
CA HIS A 99 21.81 -15.52 -19.35
C HIS A 99 22.26 -16.93 -18.90
N PRO A 100 22.49 -17.19 -17.59
CA PRO A 100 22.79 -18.53 -17.09
C PRO A 100 21.63 -19.48 -17.36
N LEU A 101 21.91 -20.66 -17.87
CA LEU A 101 20.90 -21.70 -18.13
C LEU A 101 20.80 -22.67 -16.94
N ASP A 102 20.71 -22.13 -15.75
CA ASP A 102 20.75 -22.83 -14.47
C ASP A 102 19.47 -22.62 -13.64
N CYS A 103 18.30 -22.58 -14.29
CA CYS A 103 17.00 -22.40 -13.65
C CYS A 103 16.78 -23.27 -12.39
N PRO A 104 17.28 -24.52 -12.29
CA PRO A 104 17.14 -25.32 -11.09
C PRO A 104 17.74 -24.71 -9.82
N VAL A 105 18.76 -23.85 -9.92
CA VAL A 105 19.38 -23.16 -8.78
C VAL A 105 19.01 -21.70 -8.68
N CYS A 106 18.18 -21.19 -9.59
CA CYS A 106 17.67 -19.81 -9.57
C CYS A 106 16.41 -19.69 -8.71
N ASP A 107 16.34 -18.70 -7.82
CA ASP A 107 15.17 -18.47 -6.96
C ASP A 107 13.88 -18.14 -7.74
N ALA A 108 13.98 -17.56 -8.93
CA ALA A 108 12.83 -17.33 -9.80
C ALA A 108 12.40 -18.56 -10.62
N GLY A 109 13.09 -19.71 -10.48
CA GLY A 109 12.75 -20.95 -11.18
C GLY A 109 11.33 -21.40 -10.88
N GLY A 110 10.47 -21.51 -11.92
CA GLY A 110 9.04 -21.84 -11.82
C GLY A 110 8.10 -20.62 -11.74
N GLU A 111 8.63 -19.39 -11.69
CA GLU A 111 7.83 -18.15 -11.72
C GLU A 111 8.54 -17.03 -12.51
N CYS A 112 9.34 -17.40 -13.52
CA CYS A 112 10.18 -16.50 -14.30
C CYS A 112 9.55 -16.22 -15.68
N GLU A 113 9.24 -14.94 -15.98
CA GLU A 113 8.67 -14.55 -17.27
C GLU A 113 9.57 -14.95 -18.45
N LEU A 114 10.90 -14.90 -18.31
CA LEU A 114 11.84 -15.34 -19.36
C LEU A 114 11.78 -16.85 -19.57
N GLN A 115 11.67 -17.64 -18.50
CA GLN A 115 11.53 -19.09 -18.56
C GLN A 115 10.26 -19.47 -19.34
N ASP A 116 9.12 -18.87 -19.00
CA ASP A 116 7.83 -19.13 -19.65
C ASP A 116 7.87 -18.76 -21.14
N MET A 117 8.46 -17.60 -21.47
CA MET A 117 8.60 -17.19 -22.86
C MET A 117 9.59 -18.05 -23.64
N THR A 118 10.63 -18.58 -22.97
CA THR A 118 11.57 -19.53 -23.58
C THR A 118 10.85 -20.84 -23.97
N PHE A 119 9.99 -21.37 -23.11
CA PHE A 119 9.16 -22.53 -23.44
C PHE A 119 8.19 -22.24 -24.60
N LYS A 120 7.60 -21.06 -24.65
CA LYS A 120 6.60 -20.70 -25.65
C LYS A 120 7.19 -20.40 -27.04
N TYR A 121 8.33 -19.72 -27.10
CA TYR A 121 8.90 -19.16 -28.35
C TYR A 121 10.36 -19.54 -28.59
N GLY A 122 11.09 -20.05 -27.60
CA GLY A 122 12.51 -20.35 -27.70
C GLY A 122 12.85 -21.55 -28.58
N ALA A 123 14.12 -21.90 -28.61
CA ALA A 123 14.64 -23.11 -29.24
C ALA A 123 15.26 -24.02 -28.19
N ALA A 124 15.34 -25.32 -28.51
CA ALA A 124 15.98 -26.32 -27.63
C ALA A 124 17.51 -26.14 -27.57
N GLU A 125 18.10 -25.55 -28.61
CA GLU A 125 19.55 -25.41 -28.73
C GLU A 125 19.93 -23.95 -28.93
N SER A 126 21.11 -23.57 -28.42
CA SER A 126 21.71 -22.25 -28.62
C SER A 126 22.65 -22.26 -29.83
N ARG A 127 22.57 -21.20 -30.65
CA ARG A 127 23.56 -20.97 -31.72
C ARG A 127 24.82 -20.25 -31.23
N TYR A 128 24.82 -19.72 -29.99
CA TYR A 128 25.97 -19.04 -29.41
C TYR A 128 26.95 -20.06 -28.82
N MET A 129 28.21 -19.96 -29.24
CA MET A 129 29.30 -20.83 -28.81
C MET A 129 30.25 -20.11 -27.84
N GLU A 130 30.11 -18.80 -27.69
CA GLU A 130 30.93 -17.97 -26.82
C GLU A 130 30.63 -18.24 -25.35
N GLY A 131 31.66 -18.06 -24.52
CA GLY A 131 31.53 -18.18 -23.06
C GLY A 131 30.59 -17.11 -22.51
N LYS A 132 29.68 -17.53 -21.65
CA LYS A 132 28.73 -16.60 -20.98
C LYS A 132 29.46 -15.70 -19.98
N LEU A 133 29.00 -14.46 -19.88
CA LEU A 133 29.50 -13.53 -18.88
C LEU A 133 29.20 -14.07 -17.48
N HIS A 134 30.25 -14.26 -16.69
CA HIS A 134 30.13 -14.59 -15.27
C HIS A 134 30.52 -13.39 -14.41
N LYS A 135 29.70 -13.08 -13.42
CA LYS A 135 29.96 -12.07 -12.38
C LYS A 135 29.40 -12.58 -11.08
N GLU A 136 30.05 -12.25 -9.99
CA GLU A 136 29.56 -12.57 -8.65
C GLU A 136 28.27 -11.84 -8.33
N GLU A 137 27.45 -12.50 -7.56
CA GLU A 137 26.23 -11.92 -7.01
C GLU A 137 26.58 -10.84 -5.97
N GLN A 138 25.79 -9.79 -5.92
CA GLN A 138 25.96 -8.65 -5.01
C GLN A 138 24.81 -8.59 -4.02
N GLN A 139 25.12 -8.39 -2.76
CA GLN A 139 24.13 -8.05 -1.75
C GLN A 139 24.08 -6.51 -1.60
N TRP A 140 22.98 -5.89 -2.02
CA TRP A 140 22.83 -4.43 -1.96
C TRP A 140 22.15 -3.94 -0.69
N SER A 141 21.39 -4.80 -0.02
CA SER A 141 20.79 -4.56 1.30
C SER A 141 20.48 -5.92 1.97
N PRO A 142 20.07 -5.96 3.24
CA PRO A 142 19.65 -7.21 3.88
C PRO A 142 18.55 -7.97 3.10
N VAL A 143 17.72 -7.27 2.35
CA VAL A 143 16.57 -7.86 1.62
C VAL A 143 16.74 -7.88 0.10
N VAL A 144 17.75 -7.22 -0.47
CA VAL A 144 17.91 -7.14 -1.93
C VAL A 144 19.26 -7.71 -2.36
N PHE A 145 19.20 -8.76 -3.17
CA PHE A 145 20.35 -9.37 -3.84
C PHE A 145 20.25 -9.20 -5.35
N PHE A 146 21.36 -8.97 -6.01
CA PHE A 146 21.45 -8.77 -7.44
C PHE A 146 22.44 -9.72 -8.11
N ASP A 147 21.93 -10.49 -9.07
CA ASP A 147 22.71 -11.36 -9.96
C ASP A 147 22.78 -10.73 -11.35
N ARG A 148 23.92 -10.13 -11.68
CA ARG A 148 24.12 -9.39 -12.94
C ARG A 148 23.93 -10.26 -14.18
N PRO A 149 24.48 -11.47 -14.30
CA PRO A 149 24.28 -12.36 -15.45
C PRO A 149 22.82 -12.65 -15.78
N ARG A 150 21.92 -12.66 -14.78
CA ARG A 150 20.50 -12.90 -14.96
C ARG A 150 19.72 -11.66 -15.40
N CYS A 151 20.34 -10.48 -15.32
CA CYS A 151 19.67 -9.21 -15.67
C CYS A 151 19.53 -9.06 -17.19
N ILE A 152 18.30 -8.89 -17.65
CA ILE A 152 17.97 -8.66 -19.06
C ILE A 152 17.83 -7.18 -19.42
N LEU A 153 18.26 -6.27 -18.57
CA LEU A 153 18.23 -4.81 -18.78
C LEU A 153 16.85 -4.27 -19.22
N CYS A 154 15.79 -4.75 -18.61
CA CYS A 154 14.43 -4.29 -18.89
C CYS A 154 14.08 -2.96 -18.21
N TYR A 155 14.86 -2.52 -17.24
CA TYR A 155 14.73 -1.26 -16.48
C TYR A 155 13.43 -1.11 -15.68
N ARG A 156 12.64 -2.17 -15.48
CA ARG A 156 11.44 -2.09 -14.61
C ARG A 156 11.80 -1.67 -13.19
N CYS A 157 12.86 -2.23 -12.61
CA CYS A 157 13.30 -1.95 -11.24
C CYS A 157 13.73 -0.49 -11.05
N VAL A 158 14.47 0.09 -12.00
CA VAL A 158 14.88 1.51 -11.95
C VAL A 158 13.67 2.42 -12.03
N ARG A 159 12.74 2.12 -12.95
CA ARG A 159 11.54 2.93 -13.13
C ARG A 159 10.58 2.85 -11.95
N VAL A 160 10.33 1.67 -11.38
CA VAL A 160 9.46 1.57 -10.20
C VAL A 160 10.09 2.28 -9.00
N CYS A 161 11.41 2.16 -8.81
CA CYS A 161 12.12 2.85 -7.74
C CYS A 161 12.06 4.39 -7.89
N GLY A 162 12.26 4.90 -9.10
CA GLY A 162 12.19 6.34 -9.37
C GLY A 162 10.76 6.85 -9.50
N GLU A 163 9.98 6.29 -10.42
CA GLU A 163 8.67 6.83 -10.78
C GLU A 163 7.56 6.44 -9.78
N GLY A 164 7.58 5.19 -9.29
CA GLY A 164 6.57 4.69 -8.36
C GLY A 164 6.84 5.12 -6.92
N MET A 165 8.09 4.92 -6.47
CA MET A 165 8.47 5.14 -5.07
C MET A 165 9.10 6.51 -4.80
N ASP A 166 9.59 7.20 -5.84
CA ASP A 166 10.37 8.45 -5.74
C ASP A 166 11.59 8.36 -4.81
N VAL A 167 12.17 7.17 -4.71
CA VAL A 167 13.36 6.92 -3.87
C VAL A 167 14.64 7.11 -4.67
N TRP A 168 14.64 6.70 -5.95
CA TRP A 168 15.78 6.82 -6.86
C TRP A 168 17.07 6.14 -6.36
N ALA A 169 16.90 5.04 -5.61
CA ALA A 169 18.04 4.28 -5.09
C ALA A 169 18.72 3.39 -6.15
N LEU A 170 18.03 3.12 -7.28
CA LEU A 170 18.54 2.34 -8.40
C LEU A 170 18.75 3.20 -9.61
N GLY A 171 19.83 2.94 -10.33
CA GLY A 171 20.19 3.62 -11.59
C GLY A 171 20.79 2.68 -12.62
N VAL A 172 21.25 3.26 -13.73
CA VAL A 172 22.00 2.56 -14.77
C VAL A 172 23.39 3.15 -14.82
N GLN A 173 24.40 2.32 -14.66
CA GLN A 173 25.79 2.69 -14.85
C GLN A 173 26.28 2.22 -16.23
N ASN A 174 27.23 2.96 -16.79
CA ASN A 174 27.80 2.73 -18.12
C ASN A 174 26.75 2.80 -19.26
N ARG A 175 27.16 2.46 -20.47
CA ARG A 175 26.29 2.40 -21.65
C ARG A 175 26.69 1.28 -22.59
N GLY A 176 25.81 0.98 -23.57
CA GLY A 176 26.02 -0.07 -24.56
C GLY A 176 26.10 -1.45 -23.89
N SER A 177 27.00 -2.30 -24.35
CA SER A 177 27.21 -3.65 -23.81
C SER A 177 27.71 -3.66 -22.35
N GLY A 178 28.27 -2.55 -21.89
CA GLY A 178 28.73 -2.37 -20.51
C GLY A 178 27.65 -1.94 -19.53
N SER A 179 26.41 -1.66 -19.99
CA SER A 179 25.33 -1.21 -19.11
C SER A 179 25.04 -2.19 -17.99
N VAL A 180 24.80 -1.67 -16.79
CA VAL A 180 24.43 -2.45 -15.61
C VAL A 180 23.49 -1.67 -14.72
N ILE A 181 22.55 -2.38 -14.11
CA ILE A 181 21.75 -1.84 -13.02
C ILE A 181 22.61 -1.82 -11.76
N ALA A 182 22.61 -0.71 -11.06
CA ALA A 182 23.41 -0.53 -9.86
C ALA A 182 22.71 0.38 -8.84
N PRO A 183 23.09 0.30 -7.57
CA PRO A 183 22.71 1.27 -6.55
C PRO A 183 23.23 2.67 -6.90
N ASN A 184 22.52 3.71 -6.43
CA ASN A 184 22.99 5.10 -6.52
C ASN A 184 24.08 5.43 -5.50
N ARG A 185 24.39 4.49 -4.58
CA ARG A 185 25.51 4.53 -3.63
C ARG A 185 26.36 3.30 -3.84
N ASP A 186 27.25 3.34 -4.76
CA ASP A 186 28.24 2.33 -5.16
C ASP A 186 27.90 0.86 -4.86
N ASP A 187 27.98 0.40 -3.61
CA ASP A 187 27.85 -0.98 -3.19
C ASP A 187 26.57 -1.30 -2.41
N HIS A 188 25.76 -0.31 -2.04
CA HIS A 188 24.55 -0.52 -1.24
C HIS A 188 23.37 0.35 -1.69
N LEU A 189 22.16 -0.08 -1.33
CA LEU A 189 20.93 0.66 -1.54
C LEU A 189 20.61 1.57 -0.35
N GLU A 190 20.56 2.88 -0.57
CA GLU A 190 19.95 3.82 0.38
C GLU A 190 18.48 4.00 0.02
N CYS A 191 17.62 3.11 0.56
CA CYS A 191 16.22 3.02 0.14
C CYS A 191 15.26 2.68 1.30
N GLU A 192 13.97 2.54 0.99
CA GLU A 192 12.91 2.16 1.94
C GLU A 192 12.72 0.63 2.03
N GLU A 193 13.55 -0.16 1.37
CA GLU A 193 13.51 -1.64 1.34
C GLU A 193 12.12 -2.25 1.04
N CYS A 194 11.31 -1.54 0.27
CA CYS A 194 9.94 -1.95 -0.04
C CYS A 194 9.83 -3.25 -0.87
N GLY A 195 10.93 -3.68 -1.52
CA GLY A 195 10.96 -4.88 -2.35
C GLY A 195 10.23 -4.78 -3.70
N MET A 196 9.74 -3.60 -4.09
CA MET A 196 9.06 -3.43 -5.38
C MET A 196 9.96 -3.73 -6.58
N CYS A 197 11.27 -3.48 -6.47
CA CYS A 197 12.25 -3.83 -7.51
C CYS A 197 12.37 -5.35 -7.71
N ILE A 198 12.17 -6.13 -6.65
CA ILE A 198 12.16 -7.60 -6.70
C ILE A 198 10.87 -8.10 -7.36
N ASP A 199 9.71 -7.60 -6.90
CA ASP A 199 8.39 -8.01 -7.41
C ASP A 199 8.22 -7.77 -8.91
N ILE A 200 8.75 -6.65 -9.40
CA ILE A 200 8.58 -6.26 -10.80
C ILE A 200 9.65 -6.87 -11.72
N CYS A 201 10.68 -7.49 -11.16
CA CYS A 201 11.75 -8.10 -11.94
C CYS A 201 11.22 -9.34 -12.68
N PRO A 202 11.27 -9.38 -14.02
CA PRO A 202 10.73 -10.50 -14.80
C PRO A 202 11.60 -11.75 -14.76
N VAL A 203 12.76 -11.69 -14.11
CA VAL A 203 13.76 -12.76 -14.05
C VAL A 203 14.38 -12.84 -12.64
N GLY A 204 15.20 -13.84 -12.38
CA GLY A 204 15.89 -14.03 -11.10
C GLY A 204 17.09 -13.11 -10.85
N ALA A 205 17.15 -11.94 -11.48
CA ALA A 205 18.24 -10.99 -11.30
C ALA A 205 18.16 -10.23 -9.97
N LEU A 206 16.96 -9.89 -9.51
CA LEU A 206 16.72 -9.30 -8.20
C LEU A 206 15.95 -10.30 -7.36
N THR A 207 16.51 -10.70 -6.23
CA THR A 207 15.95 -11.72 -5.34
C THR A 207 15.92 -11.24 -3.90
N SER A 208 15.02 -11.83 -3.11
CA SER A 208 14.80 -11.44 -1.72
C SER A 208 15.70 -12.19 -0.76
N GLY A 209 16.54 -11.49 0.02
CA GLY A 209 17.33 -12.07 1.09
C GLY A 209 16.50 -12.80 2.16
N ALA A 210 15.25 -12.39 2.34
CA ALA A 210 14.34 -13.06 3.28
C ALA A 210 13.82 -14.41 2.76
N TYR A 211 13.74 -14.58 1.44
CA TYR A 211 13.11 -15.74 0.80
C TYR A 211 14.12 -16.71 0.16
N ARG A 212 15.21 -16.19 -0.40
CA ARG A 212 16.12 -16.94 -1.28
C ARG A 212 16.57 -18.29 -0.71
N TYR A 213 16.55 -19.31 -1.56
CA TYR A 213 16.94 -20.71 -1.29
C TYR A 213 16.13 -21.40 -0.17
N LYS A 214 15.01 -20.83 0.28
CA LYS A 214 14.20 -21.43 1.35
C LYS A 214 13.18 -22.42 0.84
N THR A 215 12.60 -22.16 -0.34
CA THR A 215 11.53 -23.00 -0.91
C THR A 215 11.33 -22.70 -2.40
N ARG A 216 10.53 -23.52 -3.08
CA ARG A 216 10.14 -23.34 -4.48
C ARG A 216 8.69 -22.86 -4.58
N PRO A 217 8.32 -22.14 -5.67
CA PRO A 217 6.95 -21.64 -5.82
C PRO A 217 5.87 -22.71 -5.69
N TRP A 218 6.11 -23.91 -6.20
CA TRP A 218 5.16 -25.03 -6.14
C TRP A 218 5.07 -25.74 -4.79
N GLU A 219 5.98 -25.49 -3.87
CA GLU A 219 5.95 -26.03 -2.49
C GLU A 219 5.12 -25.15 -1.54
N MET A 220 4.73 -23.95 -1.98
CA MET A 220 4.00 -22.98 -1.18
C MET A 220 2.51 -23.04 -1.46
N LYS A 221 1.72 -22.93 -0.40
CA LYS A 221 0.33 -22.51 -0.48
C LYS A 221 0.26 -20.98 -0.36
N HIS A 222 -0.42 -20.35 -1.30
CA HIS A 222 -0.63 -18.91 -1.29
C HIS A 222 -1.92 -18.55 -0.56
N VAL A 223 -1.82 -17.75 0.49
CA VAL A 223 -2.94 -17.32 1.33
C VAL A 223 -3.10 -15.81 1.24
N GLY A 224 -4.17 -15.36 0.59
CA GLY A 224 -4.53 -13.95 0.54
C GLY A 224 -5.04 -13.48 1.90
N THR A 225 -4.53 -12.33 2.37
CA THR A 225 -4.92 -11.73 3.65
C THR A 225 -4.82 -10.21 3.59
N ILE A 226 -5.20 -9.55 4.68
CA ILE A 226 -5.02 -8.11 4.87
C ILE A 226 -3.79 -7.88 5.75
N CYS A 227 -2.96 -6.91 5.36
CA CYS A 227 -1.80 -6.51 6.13
C CYS A 227 -2.22 -6.03 7.54
N THR A 228 -1.51 -6.48 8.57
CA THR A 228 -1.85 -6.24 9.98
C THR A 228 -1.14 -5.02 10.58
N HIS A 229 -0.46 -4.20 9.78
CA HIS A 229 0.40 -3.13 10.28
C HIS A 229 -0.32 -1.78 10.42
N CYS A 230 -0.54 -1.06 9.32
CA CYS A 230 -1.20 0.26 9.35
C CYS A 230 -2.66 0.21 8.92
N GLY A 231 -3.36 1.34 9.04
CA GLY A 231 -4.77 1.47 8.68
C GLY A 231 -5.07 1.53 7.18
N ASP A 232 -4.06 1.42 6.32
CA ASP A 232 -4.24 1.47 4.85
C ASP A 232 -5.05 0.27 4.33
N GLY A 233 -5.02 -0.88 5.04
CA GLY A 233 -5.81 -2.05 4.67
C GLY A 233 -5.31 -2.76 3.40
N CYS A 234 -4.02 -2.70 3.10
CA CYS A 234 -3.41 -3.36 1.95
C CYS A 234 -3.66 -4.87 1.94
N LYS A 235 -4.02 -5.41 0.77
CA LYS A 235 -4.04 -6.83 0.55
C LYS A 235 -2.62 -7.35 0.36
N THR A 236 -2.30 -8.47 0.98
CA THR A 236 -1.03 -9.19 0.81
C THR A 236 -1.29 -10.67 0.64
N THR A 237 -0.40 -11.36 -0.07
CA THR A 237 -0.44 -12.80 -0.25
C THR A 237 0.74 -13.42 0.49
N LEU A 238 0.46 -14.27 1.46
CA LEU A 238 1.48 -14.99 2.21
C LEU A 238 1.76 -16.34 1.56
N GLY A 239 3.00 -16.59 1.20
CA GLY A 239 3.49 -17.91 0.82
C GLY A 239 3.78 -18.72 2.08
N VAL A 240 2.98 -19.76 2.32
CA VAL A 240 3.12 -20.63 3.49
C VAL A 240 3.55 -22.03 3.07
N ARG A 241 4.45 -22.63 3.84
CA ARG A 241 4.95 -23.98 3.66
C ARG A 241 4.76 -24.80 4.92
N ARG A 242 4.54 -26.10 4.79
CA ARG A 242 4.59 -27.00 5.94
C ARG A 242 6.00 -27.12 6.49
N SER A 243 6.12 -27.10 7.81
CA SER A 243 7.34 -27.39 8.55
C SER A 243 7.08 -28.39 9.66
N ASP A 244 8.14 -28.87 10.31
CA ASP A 244 8.04 -29.80 11.44
C ASP A 244 7.29 -29.19 12.65
N THR A 245 7.29 -27.87 12.75
CA THR A 245 6.61 -27.11 13.82
C THR A 245 5.20 -26.62 13.45
N GLY A 246 4.76 -26.87 12.20
CA GLY A 246 3.45 -26.45 11.72
C GLY A 246 3.48 -25.83 10.33
N MET A 247 3.18 -24.53 10.22
CA MET A 247 3.13 -23.78 8.98
C MET A 247 4.05 -22.55 9.09
N ASP A 248 5.08 -22.47 8.26
CA ASP A 248 5.99 -21.33 8.19
C ASP A 248 5.51 -20.33 7.12
N ILE A 249 5.54 -19.06 7.45
CA ILE A 249 5.39 -17.98 6.47
C ILE A 249 6.79 -17.71 5.89
N VAL A 250 6.98 -18.01 4.62
CA VAL A 250 8.31 -17.91 3.98
C VAL A 250 8.43 -16.69 3.06
N ARG A 251 7.30 -16.15 2.58
CA ARG A 251 7.28 -15.00 1.70
C ARG A 251 6.01 -14.18 1.85
N GLY A 252 6.10 -12.85 1.77
CA GLY A 252 5.00 -11.94 1.52
C GLY A 252 5.13 -11.33 0.13
N ASP A 253 4.10 -11.41 -0.69
CA ASP A 253 4.04 -10.78 -2.01
C ASP A 253 2.63 -10.23 -2.30
N ASN A 254 2.43 -9.69 -3.49
CA ASN A 254 1.15 -9.15 -3.92
C ASN A 254 0.70 -9.80 -5.24
N ARG A 255 0.47 -11.11 -5.22
CA ARG A 255 0.04 -11.87 -6.41
C ARG A 255 -1.35 -11.52 -6.88
N ASP A 256 -2.22 -11.17 -5.96
CA ASP A 256 -3.65 -10.98 -6.23
C ASP A 256 -4.01 -9.54 -6.61
N LYS A 257 -3.19 -8.71 -6.97
CA LYS A 257 -3.30 -7.31 -7.48
C LYS A 257 -4.70 -6.64 -7.52
N ASN A 258 -5.75 -7.27 -6.97
CA ASN A 258 -7.12 -6.76 -6.89
C ASN A 258 -7.46 -6.07 -5.55
N GLY A 259 -6.48 -5.90 -4.66
CA GLY A 259 -6.60 -5.12 -3.44
C GLY A 259 -6.63 -3.62 -3.70
N ILE A 260 -6.92 -2.85 -2.66
CA ILE A 260 -6.88 -1.37 -2.71
C ILE A 260 -5.50 -0.82 -3.03
N ASN A 261 -4.46 -1.59 -2.76
CA ASN A 261 -3.06 -1.27 -3.00
C ASN A 261 -2.58 -1.64 -4.42
N GLY A 262 -3.41 -2.26 -5.26
CA GLY A 262 -2.99 -2.67 -6.59
C GLY A 262 -1.70 -3.50 -6.53
N ASP A 263 -0.66 -3.06 -7.20
CA ASP A 263 0.65 -3.73 -7.23
C ASP A 263 1.57 -3.37 -6.05
N PHE A 264 1.21 -2.36 -5.25
CA PHE A 264 2.09 -1.82 -4.21
C PHE A 264 2.11 -2.69 -2.95
N LEU A 265 3.30 -2.91 -2.38
CA LEU A 265 3.52 -3.30 -0.98
C LEU A 265 4.74 -2.55 -0.43
N CYS A 266 4.65 -2.13 0.82
CA CYS A 266 5.78 -1.58 1.56
C CYS A 266 6.57 -2.69 2.27
N ILE A 267 7.69 -2.33 2.89
CA ILE A 267 8.53 -3.24 3.68
C ILE A 267 7.72 -4.02 4.73
N LYS A 268 6.79 -3.35 5.44
CA LYS A 268 6.00 -3.97 6.50
C LYS A 268 5.09 -5.08 5.95
N GLY A 269 4.35 -4.79 4.88
CA GLY A 269 3.42 -5.75 4.26
C GLY A 269 4.13 -6.91 3.58
N ARG A 270 5.41 -6.75 3.21
CA ARG A 270 6.20 -7.76 2.50
C ARG A 270 7.03 -8.64 3.43
N TYR A 271 7.61 -8.08 4.49
CA TYR A 271 8.63 -8.79 5.28
C TYR A 271 8.30 -8.88 6.77
N ALA A 272 7.46 -7.99 7.32
CA ALA A 272 7.27 -7.90 8.76
C ALA A 272 6.18 -8.85 9.29
N PHE A 273 6.33 -10.14 9.08
CA PHE A 273 5.44 -11.19 9.60
C PHE A 273 6.11 -12.12 10.64
N ASP A 274 7.37 -11.88 11.01
CA ASP A 274 8.14 -12.69 11.98
C ASP A 274 7.46 -12.78 13.35
N PHE A 275 6.68 -11.77 13.73
CA PHE A 275 5.92 -11.78 14.99
C PHE A 275 4.97 -12.96 15.12
N PHE A 276 4.53 -13.56 14.00
CA PHE A 276 3.60 -14.68 14.02
C PHE A 276 4.21 -15.93 14.68
N GLU A 277 5.51 -16.18 14.45
CA GLU A 277 6.24 -17.34 14.97
C GLU A 277 7.28 -16.97 16.03
N HIS A 278 7.24 -15.73 16.53
CA HIS A 278 8.21 -15.29 17.53
C HIS A 278 8.21 -16.20 18.76
N LYS A 279 9.39 -16.56 19.26
CA LYS A 279 9.55 -17.48 20.40
C LYS A 279 8.82 -17.07 21.67
N ASP A 280 8.68 -15.75 21.89
CA ASP A 280 8.02 -15.19 23.07
C ASP A 280 6.51 -15.04 22.88
N ARG A 281 5.95 -15.47 21.73
CA ARG A 281 4.53 -15.42 21.49
C ARG A 281 3.80 -16.36 22.45
N LEU A 282 2.79 -15.85 23.16
CA LEU A 282 1.94 -16.64 24.02
C LEU A 282 1.10 -17.62 23.18
N ARG A 283 1.30 -18.92 23.38
CA ARG A 283 0.58 -19.99 22.66
C ARG A 283 -0.42 -20.74 23.54
N ARG A 284 -0.34 -20.52 24.86
CA ARG A 284 -1.19 -21.13 25.89
C ARG A 284 -1.53 -20.11 26.96
N PRO A 285 -2.69 -20.24 27.64
CA PRO A 285 -2.97 -19.44 28.81
C PRO A 285 -1.94 -19.67 29.90
N LEU A 286 -1.64 -18.64 30.66
CA LEU A 286 -0.72 -18.68 31.79
C LEU A 286 -1.43 -18.19 33.04
N ILE A 287 -1.24 -18.90 34.15
CA ILE A 287 -1.75 -18.55 35.48
C ILE A 287 -0.59 -18.35 36.46
N ARG A 288 -0.74 -17.45 37.41
CA ARG A 288 0.29 -17.21 38.44
C ARG A 288 0.12 -18.19 39.60
N ARG A 289 1.11 -19.07 39.79
CA ARG A 289 1.22 -19.97 40.93
C ARG A 289 2.56 -19.74 41.63
N ASN A 290 2.55 -19.52 42.94
CA ASN A 290 3.76 -19.27 43.76
C ASN A 290 4.66 -18.17 43.15
N GLY A 291 4.05 -17.05 42.66
CA GLY A 291 4.76 -15.92 42.08
C GLY A 291 5.20 -16.09 40.63
N LYS A 292 5.17 -17.29 40.05
CA LYS A 292 5.60 -17.59 38.68
C LYS A 292 4.40 -17.84 37.76
N LEU A 293 4.48 -17.36 36.51
CA LEU A 293 3.52 -17.70 35.46
C LEU A 293 3.78 -19.12 34.96
N VAL A 294 2.78 -19.96 34.99
CA VAL A 294 2.84 -21.34 34.50
C VAL A 294 1.73 -21.62 33.50
N PRO A 295 1.96 -22.46 32.47
CA PRO A 295 0.92 -22.87 31.53
C PRO A 295 -0.26 -23.53 32.20
N THR A 296 -1.47 -23.25 31.69
CA THR A 296 -2.72 -23.86 32.16
C THR A 296 -3.65 -24.17 30.97
N THR A 297 -4.80 -24.79 31.24
CA THR A 297 -5.84 -24.99 30.22
C THR A 297 -6.69 -23.73 30.04
N TRP A 298 -7.43 -23.66 28.93
CA TRP A 298 -8.37 -22.56 28.67
C TRP A 298 -9.51 -22.57 29.69
N GLU A 299 -10.01 -23.74 30.08
CA GLU A 299 -11.10 -23.91 31.05
C GLU A 299 -10.69 -23.31 32.40
N GLU A 300 -9.53 -23.71 32.94
CA GLU A 300 -9.02 -23.17 34.19
C GLU A 300 -8.76 -21.66 34.14
N ALA A 301 -8.20 -21.17 33.01
CA ALA A 301 -7.94 -19.74 32.84
C ALA A 301 -9.23 -18.92 32.85
N VAL A 302 -10.25 -19.37 32.09
CA VAL A 302 -11.55 -18.67 31.97
C VAL A 302 -12.28 -18.71 33.30
N GLU A 303 -12.30 -19.85 34.01
CA GLU A 303 -12.91 -19.99 35.34
C GLU A 303 -12.25 -19.03 36.33
N HIS A 304 -10.91 -19.02 36.36
CA HIS A 304 -10.15 -18.15 37.27
C HIS A 304 -10.44 -16.67 37.04
N VAL A 305 -10.38 -16.23 35.76
CA VAL A 305 -10.65 -14.83 35.40
C VAL A 305 -12.10 -14.46 35.68
N GLY A 306 -13.07 -15.33 35.32
CA GLY A 306 -14.49 -15.08 35.53
C GLY A 306 -14.84 -14.97 37.02
N LYS A 307 -14.32 -15.87 37.85
CA LYS A 307 -14.49 -15.82 39.32
C LYS A 307 -13.92 -14.51 39.88
N ARG A 308 -12.71 -14.13 39.49
CA ARG A 308 -12.04 -12.93 40.01
C ARG A 308 -12.75 -11.64 39.59
N LEU A 309 -13.17 -11.54 38.34
CA LEU A 309 -13.92 -10.38 37.85
C LEU A 309 -15.29 -10.26 38.55
N LYS A 310 -15.98 -11.38 38.76
CA LYS A 310 -17.23 -11.41 39.50
C LYS A 310 -17.04 -10.95 40.96
N GLU A 311 -16.04 -11.44 41.67
CA GLU A 311 -15.71 -11.03 43.05
C GLU A 311 -15.46 -9.50 43.13
N ILE A 312 -14.70 -8.92 42.18
CA ILE A 312 -14.42 -7.49 42.18
C ILE A 312 -15.69 -6.69 41.86
N ARG A 313 -16.47 -7.12 40.87
CA ARG A 313 -17.72 -6.46 40.50
C ARG A 313 -18.71 -6.45 41.67
N ASP A 314 -18.89 -7.59 42.30
CA ASP A 314 -19.90 -7.75 43.36
C ASP A 314 -19.49 -7.04 44.67
N SER A 315 -18.18 -6.93 44.96
CA SER A 315 -17.67 -6.30 46.19
C SER A 315 -17.36 -4.81 46.04
N ARG A 316 -16.97 -4.35 44.85
CA ARG A 316 -16.48 -2.96 44.61
C ARG A 316 -17.25 -2.21 43.53
N GLY A 317 -18.18 -2.89 42.86
CA GLY A 317 -18.92 -2.35 41.71
C GLY A 317 -18.17 -2.41 40.40
N GLY A 318 -18.91 -2.40 39.29
CA GLY A 318 -18.34 -2.47 37.92
C GLY A 318 -17.36 -1.35 37.59
N ARG A 319 -17.55 -0.15 38.13
CA ARG A 319 -16.67 1.00 37.92
C ARG A 319 -15.22 0.80 38.43
N SER A 320 -14.97 -0.17 39.28
CA SER A 320 -13.60 -0.52 39.70
C SER A 320 -12.85 -1.40 38.69
N ILE A 321 -13.50 -1.77 37.57
CA ILE A 321 -12.92 -2.57 36.49
C ILE A 321 -12.72 -1.69 35.27
N GLY A 322 -11.49 -1.68 34.75
CA GLY A 322 -11.14 -1.08 33.46
C GLY A 322 -10.86 -2.15 32.41
N VAL A 323 -11.27 -1.89 31.18
CA VAL A 323 -11.08 -2.79 30.02
C VAL A 323 -10.34 -2.05 28.93
N ILE A 324 -9.22 -2.60 28.48
CA ILE A 324 -8.42 -2.06 27.40
C ILE A 324 -8.48 -3.02 26.22
N GLY A 325 -9.07 -2.58 25.12
CA GLY A 325 -9.11 -3.31 23.86
C GLY A 325 -7.92 -2.98 22.95
N SER A 326 -7.96 -3.46 21.72
CA SER A 326 -6.84 -3.30 20.79
C SER A 326 -7.31 -2.89 19.41
N ASN A 327 -6.51 -2.05 18.76
CA ASN A 327 -6.63 -1.72 17.33
C ASN A 327 -5.88 -2.72 16.42
N ARG A 328 -5.48 -3.87 16.95
CA ARG A 328 -4.91 -5.01 16.20
C ARG A 328 -5.80 -6.26 16.25
N THR A 329 -6.86 -6.25 17.05
CA THR A 329 -7.89 -7.30 17.10
C THR A 329 -8.97 -7.05 16.05
N THR A 330 -9.77 -8.08 15.75
CA THR A 330 -10.85 -8.00 14.76
C THR A 330 -12.03 -7.14 15.27
N ASN A 331 -12.94 -6.79 14.37
CA ASN A 331 -14.16 -6.08 14.74
C ASN A 331 -15.03 -6.91 15.69
N GLU A 332 -15.11 -8.23 15.44
CA GLU A 332 -15.87 -9.18 16.25
C GLU A 332 -15.32 -9.25 17.67
N GLU A 333 -14.01 -9.36 17.83
CA GLU A 333 -13.35 -9.39 19.16
C GLU A 333 -13.59 -8.07 19.90
N ASN A 334 -13.43 -6.95 19.23
CA ASN A 334 -13.65 -5.63 19.81
C ASN A 334 -15.12 -5.41 20.22
N TYR A 335 -16.05 -5.83 19.35
CA TYR A 335 -17.49 -5.79 19.65
C TYR A 335 -17.84 -6.64 20.87
N LEU A 336 -17.37 -7.89 20.92
CA LEU A 336 -17.64 -8.79 22.03
C LEU A 336 -17.03 -8.30 23.34
N LEU A 337 -15.80 -7.77 23.29
CA LEU A 337 -15.10 -7.25 24.46
C LEU A 337 -15.88 -6.07 25.10
N GLN A 338 -16.28 -5.08 24.30
CA GLN A 338 -17.02 -3.93 24.81
C GLN A 338 -18.43 -4.34 25.29
N LYS A 339 -19.11 -5.28 24.60
CA LYS A 339 -20.40 -5.80 25.03
C LYS A 339 -20.27 -6.51 26.38
N PHE A 340 -19.29 -7.41 26.54
CA PHE A 340 -18.99 -8.10 27.79
C PHE A 340 -18.74 -7.11 28.94
N ALA A 341 -17.93 -6.09 28.73
CA ALA A 341 -17.64 -5.09 29.74
C ALA A 341 -18.90 -4.35 30.22
N ARG A 342 -19.78 -3.97 29.31
CA ARG A 342 -20.99 -3.21 29.64
C ARG A 342 -22.09 -4.08 30.25
N THR A 343 -22.33 -5.25 29.65
CA THR A 343 -23.48 -6.10 30.06
C THR A 343 -23.15 -7.02 31.22
N VAL A 344 -21.92 -7.54 31.32
CA VAL A 344 -21.52 -8.50 32.32
C VAL A 344 -20.77 -7.84 33.48
N LEU A 345 -19.79 -6.98 33.17
CA LEU A 345 -18.99 -6.31 34.21
C LEU A 345 -19.68 -5.04 34.73
N GLY A 346 -20.62 -4.45 33.99
CA GLY A 346 -21.34 -3.25 34.41
C GLY A 346 -20.44 -1.99 34.39
N THR A 347 -19.58 -1.85 33.42
CA THR A 347 -18.64 -0.71 33.32
C THR A 347 -18.57 -0.12 31.92
N ASN A 348 -18.48 1.22 31.88
CA ASN A 348 -18.11 1.99 30.68
C ASN A 348 -16.62 2.42 30.70
N ASN A 349 -15.81 1.95 31.65
CA ASN A 349 -14.37 2.18 31.68
C ASN A 349 -13.67 1.32 30.62
N ILE A 350 -13.90 1.64 29.37
CA ILE A 350 -13.41 0.90 28.19
C ILE A 350 -12.69 1.89 27.28
N ASP A 351 -11.50 1.50 26.84
CA ASP A 351 -10.79 2.28 25.83
C ASP A 351 -9.83 1.39 25.04
N HIS A 352 -9.18 1.99 24.03
CA HIS A 352 -8.12 1.38 23.25
C HIS A 352 -7.04 2.40 22.93
N HIS A 353 -5.93 1.99 22.33
CA HIS A 353 -4.89 2.90 21.88
C HIS A 353 -5.39 3.75 20.70
N ARG A 354 -5.84 4.96 20.97
CA ARG A 354 -6.38 5.89 19.97
C ARG A 354 -5.27 6.56 19.18
N THR A 355 -5.06 6.15 17.94
CA THR A 355 -4.11 6.78 17.01
C THR A 355 -4.78 7.77 16.06
N ALA A 356 -6.10 7.94 16.15
CA ALA A 356 -6.88 8.99 15.51
C ALA A 356 -8.16 9.24 16.30
N ASP A 357 -8.74 10.43 16.18
CA ASP A 357 -10.01 10.77 16.83
C ASP A 357 -11.19 10.56 15.84
N PHE A 358 -11.49 9.29 15.56
CA PHE A 358 -12.60 8.92 14.68
C PHE A 358 -13.95 9.34 15.24
N ALA A 359 -14.12 9.44 16.57
CA ALA A 359 -15.36 9.87 17.19
C ALA A 359 -15.67 11.34 16.89
N SER A 360 -14.69 12.24 17.04
CA SER A 360 -14.87 13.64 16.68
C SER A 360 -15.02 13.82 15.18
N PHE A 361 -14.33 13.01 14.38
CA PHE A 361 -14.47 13.02 12.92
C PHE A 361 -15.88 12.60 12.48
N ALA A 362 -16.40 11.49 13.00
CA ALA A 362 -17.76 11.03 12.71
C ALA A 362 -18.82 12.08 13.11
N ARG A 363 -18.67 12.70 14.30
CA ARG A 363 -19.55 13.80 14.75
C ARG A 363 -19.48 15.01 13.83
N ALA A 364 -18.29 15.43 13.40
CA ALA A 364 -18.11 16.56 12.50
C ALA A 364 -18.70 16.33 11.10
N LEU A 365 -18.76 15.06 10.65
CA LEU A 365 -19.35 14.66 9.37
C LEU A 365 -20.86 14.39 9.45
N ALA A 366 -21.47 14.39 10.63
CA ALA A 366 -22.89 14.11 10.78
C ALA A 366 -23.74 15.01 9.87
N GLY A 367 -24.65 14.40 9.09
CA GLY A 367 -25.50 15.09 8.11
C GLY A 367 -24.82 15.52 6.80
N LYS A 368 -23.51 15.24 6.61
CA LYS A 368 -22.78 15.55 5.38
C LYS A 368 -22.66 14.31 4.51
N GLN A 369 -23.23 14.37 3.31
CA GLN A 369 -23.12 13.27 2.34
C GLN A 369 -21.83 13.39 1.52
N ASN A 370 -21.24 12.23 1.15
CA ASN A 370 -20.05 12.13 0.28
C ASN A 370 -18.83 12.93 0.76
N ALA A 371 -18.71 13.18 2.07
CA ALA A 371 -17.62 13.97 2.64
C ALA A 371 -16.36 13.15 2.94
N THR A 372 -16.40 11.81 2.87
CA THR A 372 -15.22 10.96 3.04
C THR A 372 -14.61 10.62 1.69
N ALA A 373 -13.28 10.61 1.61
CA ALA A 373 -12.53 10.15 0.46
C ALA A 373 -11.97 8.74 0.70
N THR A 374 -11.76 8.03 -0.40
CA THR A 374 -11.09 6.73 -0.45
C THR A 374 -9.67 6.86 -1.00
N THR A 375 -8.88 5.79 -0.95
CA THR A 375 -7.57 5.72 -1.60
C THR A 375 -7.66 5.94 -3.12
N ARG A 376 -8.78 5.59 -3.75
CA ARG A 376 -9.04 5.84 -5.18
C ARG A 376 -9.23 7.34 -5.45
N ASP A 377 -9.91 8.05 -4.57
CA ASP A 377 -10.07 9.51 -4.70
C ASP A 377 -8.70 10.21 -4.68
N LEU A 378 -7.73 9.72 -3.87
CA LEU A 378 -6.37 10.26 -3.86
C LEU A 378 -5.64 10.14 -5.20
N ILE A 379 -5.90 9.07 -5.97
CA ILE A 379 -5.24 8.86 -7.27
C ILE A 379 -5.78 9.82 -8.33
N SER A 380 -7.00 10.32 -8.16
CA SER A 380 -7.69 11.17 -9.16
C SER A 380 -7.96 12.60 -8.70
N ALA A 381 -7.74 12.92 -7.41
CA ALA A 381 -7.98 14.25 -6.87
C ALA A 381 -7.11 15.32 -7.56
N PRO A 382 -7.67 16.41 -8.06
CA PRO A 382 -6.88 17.50 -8.66
C PRO A 382 -6.02 18.25 -7.63
N ALA A 383 -6.41 18.21 -6.35
CA ALA A 383 -5.66 18.82 -5.26
C ALA A 383 -5.73 17.96 -3.98
N ILE A 384 -4.63 17.96 -3.22
CA ILE A 384 -4.50 17.23 -1.95
C ILE A 384 -3.91 18.18 -0.91
N LEU A 385 -4.51 18.23 0.28
CA LEU A 385 -3.94 18.89 1.46
C LEU A 385 -3.55 17.83 2.49
N LEU A 386 -2.29 17.78 2.87
CA LEU A 386 -1.77 16.93 3.95
C LEU A 386 -1.42 17.80 5.17
N ILE A 387 -1.97 17.46 6.33
CA ILE A 387 -1.70 18.15 7.60
C ILE A 387 -1.08 17.16 8.60
N GLY A 388 0.14 17.46 9.06
CA GLY A 388 0.82 16.78 10.16
C GLY A 388 1.48 15.47 9.78
N ASN A 389 0.76 14.48 9.36
CA ASN A 389 1.22 13.11 9.13
C ASN A 389 2.37 12.99 8.10
N ASP A 390 3.25 12.01 8.26
CA ASP A 390 4.19 11.56 7.22
C ASP A 390 3.76 10.22 6.62
N PRO A 391 3.01 10.23 5.51
CA PRO A 391 2.58 8.98 4.89
C PRO A 391 3.72 8.10 4.38
N THR A 392 4.90 8.63 4.11
CA THR A 392 6.03 7.80 3.62
C THR A 392 6.47 6.77 4.65
N GLU A 393 6.31 7.08 5.93
CA GLU A 393 6.68 6.20 7.05
C GLU A 393 5.48 5.47 7.65
N GLN A 394 4.37 6.18 7.86
CA GLN A 394 3.20 5.68 8.57
C GLN A 394 2.19 5.00 7.65
N HIS A 395 1.93 5.57 6.46
CA HIS A 395 0.93 5.13 5.49
C HIS A 395 1.49 5.05 4.07
N PRO A 396 2.42 4.11 3.78
CA PRO A 396 3.17 4.13 2.53
C PRO A 396 2.31 3.96 1.26
N LEU A 397 1.13 3.33 1.35
CA LEU A 397 0.19 3.25 0.23
C LEU A 397 -0.33 4.64 -0.16
N LEU A 398 -0.66 5.48 0.83
CA LEU A 398 -1.13 6.84 0.54
C LEU A 398 -0.01 7.67 -0.10
N ALA A 399 1.22 7.57 0.40
CA ALA A 399 2.37 8.23 -0.21
C ALA A 399 2.55 7.82 -1.67
N TRP A 400 2.43 6.53 -1.96
CA TRP A 400 2.50 6.00 -3.32
C TRP A 400 1.37 6.52 -4.21
N ASN A 401 0.14 6.59 -3.69
CA ASN A 401 -1.02 7.13 -4.41
C ASN A 401 -0.85 8.62 -4.72
N ILE A 402 -0.35 9.42 -3.76
CA ILE A 402 -0.07 10.85 -3.95
C ILE A 402 0.99 11.04 -5.03
N ARG A 403 2.12 10.34 -4.95
CA ARG A 403 3.21 10.38 -5.95
C ARG A 403 2.71 10.00 -7.34
N THR A 404 1.92 8.93 -7.42
CA THR A 404 1.32 8.47 -8.68
C THR A 404 0.40 9.53 -9.29
N ASN A 405 -0.45 10.18 -8.47
CA ASN A 405 -1.35 11.22 -8.92
C ASN A 405 -0.60 12.47 -9.41
N VAL A 406 0.42 12.91 -8.68
CA VAL A 406 1.27 14.02 -9.13
C VAL A 406 1.93 13.70 -10.49
N ARG A 407 2.46 12.49 -10.64
CA ARG A 407 3.16 12.07 -11.88
C ARG A 407 2.22 11.91 -13.07
N LEU A 408 1.08 11.27 -12.90
CA LEU A 408 0.16 10.94 -13.99
C LEU A 408 -0.82 12.09 -14.32
N ASN A 409 -1.34 12.77 -13.29
CA ASN A 409 -2.41 13.74 -13.43
C ASN A 409 -1.99 15.16 -13.07
N ARG A 410 -0.72 15.38 -12.65
CA ARG A 410 -0.20 16.69 -12.23
C ARG A 410 -0.98 17.31 -11.09
N ALA A 411 -1.46 16.48 -10.15
CA ALA A 411 -2.20 16.93 -8.97
C ALA A 411 -1.38 17.94 -8.16
N LYS A 412 -2.05 18.93 -7.60
CA LYS A 412 -1.44 19.90 -6.70
C LYS A 412 -1.40 19.33 -5.30
N VAL A 413 -0.25 19.39 -4.63
CA VAL A 413 -0.09 18.90 -3.26
C VAL A 413 0.32 20.04 -2.34
N PHE A 414 -0.50 20.28 -1.34
CA PHE A 414 -0.27 21.26 -0.29
C PHE A 414 0.08 20.51 0.99
N ILE A 415 1.17 20.85 1.62
CA ILE A 415 1.64 20.16 2.82
C ILE A 415 1.92 21.20 3.91
N ALA A 416 1.36 20.94 5.09
CA ALA A 416 1.73 21.62 6.32
C ALA A 416 2.18 20.59 7.36
N ASN A 417 3.44 20.62 7.75
CA ASN A 417 4.04 19.64 8.65
C ASN A 417 5.05 20.30 9.58
N SER A 418 5.32 19.70 10.72
CA SER A 418 6.36 20.14 11.63
C SER A 418 7.77 19.68 11.21
N ALA A 419 7.85 18.55 10.51
CA ALA A 419 9.09 17.95 10.01
C ALA A 419 9.27 18.17 8.50
N ASP A 420 10.50 18.04 8.02
CA ASP A 420 10.81 18.00 6.58
C ASP A 420 10.60 16.56 6.06
N ILE A 421 9.42 16.29 5.52
CA ILE A 421 9.02 14.95 5.05
C ILE A 421 9.39 14.73 3.58
N LYS A 422 9.59 13.46 3.18
CA LYS A 422 10.00 13.09 1.80
C LYS A 422 9.02 13.59 0.73
N LEU A 423 7.71 13.66 1.03
CA LEU A 423 6.68 14.16 0.10
C LEU A 423 6.82 15.66 -0.23
N ARG A 424 7.68 16.41 0.47
CA ARG A 424 8.00 17.81 0.11
C ARG A 424 8.43 17.94 -1.37
N ARG A 425 9.08 16.93 -1.94
CA ARG A 425 9.48 16.91 -3.35
C ARG A 425 8.30 17.02 -4.31
N GLN A 426 7.12 16.53 -3.91
CA GLN A 426 5.89 16.60 -4.71
C GLN A 426 5.04 17.82 -4.40
N ALA A 427 5.39 18.60 -3.36
CA ALA A 427 4.56 19.69 -2.89
C ALA A 427 4.52 20.86 -3.89
N THR A 428 3.31 21.32 -4.19
CA THR A 428 3.07 22.60 -4.87
C THR A 428 3.36 23.76 -3.91
N ALA A 429 2.97 23.60 -2.63
CA ALA A 429 3.30 24.52 -1.55
C ALA A 429 3.56 23.72 -0.26
N TYR A 430 4.59 24.11 0.46
CA TYR A 430 5.02 23.46 1.70
C TYR A 430 5.18 24.49 2.81
N LEU A 431 4.52 24.26 3.94
CA LEU A 431 4.67 25.04 5.17
C LEU A 431 5.29 24.17 6.26
N GLN A 432 6.43 24.53 6.76
CA GLN A 432 6.98 23.91 7.97
C GLN A 432 6.54 24.73 9.18
N ILE A 433 5.52 24.25 9.88
CA ILE A 433 4.94 24.88 11.05
C ILE A 433 5.59 24.32 12.35
N PRO A 434 5.56 25.03 13.47
CA PRO A 434 6.02 24.46 14.75
C PRO A 434 5.17 23.26 15.17
N GLU A 435 5.78 22.28 15.83
CA GLU A 435 5.14 21.05 16.30
C GLU A 435 3.95 21.36 17.24
N GLY A 436 2.86 20.62 17.07
CA GLY A 436 1.62 20.77 17.86
C GLY A 436 0.83 22.04 17.51
N ARG A 437 1.09 22.67 16.37
CA ARG A 437 0.37 23.87 15.90
C ARG A 437 -0.62 23.59 14.74
N GLU A 438 -0.89 22.34 14.45
CA GLU A 438 -1.81 21.92 13.38
C GLU A 438 -3.23 22.48 13.60
N GLY A 439 -3.71 22.49 14.85
CA GLY A 439 -5.00 23.13 15.21
C GLY A 439 -5.00 24.65 14.99
N LYS A 440 -3.86 25.35 15.22
CA LYS A 440 -3.73 26.78 14.91
C LYS A 440 -3.70 27.04 13.40
N LEU A 441 -3.12 26.12 12.63
CA LEU A 441 -3.22 26.19 11.17
C LEU A 441 -4.67 26.10 10.72
N VAL A 442 -5.45 25.16 11.28
CA VAL A 442 -6.86 25.00 10.95
C VAL A 442 -7.65 26.28 11.30
N ALA A 443 -7.40 26.89 12.46
CA ALA A 443 -8.00 28.17 12.85
C ALA A 443 -7.66 29.29 11.84
N PHE A 444 -6.38 29.39 11.43
CA PHE A 444 -5.93 30.34 10.41
C PHE A 444 -6.61 30.10 9.04
N LEU A 445 -6.75 28.86 8.61
CA LEU A 445 -7.45 28.53 7.35
C LEU A 445 -8.93 28.95 7.39
N ASN A 446 -9.57 28.90 8.57
CA ASN A 446 -10.92 29.39 8.80
C ASN A 446 -11.05 30.92 8.85
N GLY A 447 -9.95 31.68 8.84
CA GLY A 447 -9.93 33.14 8.82
C GLY A 447 -9.50 33.80 10.14
N GLU A 448 -9.03 33.04 11.12
CA GLU A 448 -8.47 33.59 12.38
C GLU A 448 -7.03 34.07 12.15
N ASP A 449 -6.87 35.25 11.58
CA ASP A 449 -5.54 35.81 11.23
C ASP A 449 -4.59 35.94 12.43
N ALA A 450 -5.11 36.12 13.65
CA ALA A 450 -4.31 36.14 14.87
C ALA A 450 -3.52 34.84 15.12
N ALA A 451 -3.99 33.72 14.58
CA ALA A 451 -3.30 32.42 14.70
C ALA A 451 -1.97 32.37 13.92
N ALA A 452 -1.79 33.23 12.90
CA ALA A 452 -0.59 33.25 12.07
C ALA A 452 0.71 33.47 12.88
N GLY A 453 0.69 34.29 13.91
CA GLY A 453 1.86 34.56 14.76
C GLY A 453 2.44 33.30 15.44
N SER A 454 1.59 32.28 15.70
CA SER A 454 2.01 31.02 16.32
C SER A 454 2.47 29.96 15.28
N LEU A 455 2.31 30.23 13.98
CA LEU A 455 2.65 29.35 12.88
C LEU A 455 3.95 29.74 12.16
N THR A 456 4.47 30.94 12.43
CA THR A 456 5.68 31.42 11.78
C THR A 456 6.90 30.62 12.18
N SER A 457 7.71 30.29 11.18
CA SER A 457 8.99 29.61 11.30
C SER A 457 9.93 30.12 10.20
N ALA A 458 11.16 29.62 10.14
CA ALA A 458 12.09 29.94 9.06
C ALA A 458 11.52 29.59 7.66
N ASN A 459 10.64 28.59 7.57
CA ASN A 459 10.03 28.11 6.33
C ASN A 459 8.51 28.40 6.23
N ALA A 460 7.95 29.24 7.14
CA ALA A 460 6.55 29.66 7.14
C ALA A 460 6.44 31.13 7.55
N SER A 461 6.68 32.04 6.61
CA SER A 461 6.45 33.48 6.82
C SER A 461 4.96 33.83 6.78
N ASN A 462 4.57 35.00 7.31
CA ASN A 462 3.18 35.44 7.22
C ASN A 462 2.64 35.52 5.78
N ASP A 463 3.48 35.93 4.84
CA ASP A 463 3.09 36.00 3.41
C ASP A 463 2.93 34.60 2.83
N ALA A 464 3.82 33.65 3.16
CA ALA A 464 3.69 32.26 2.75
C ALA A 464 2.39 31.62 3.30
N LEU A 465 2.04 31.89 4.56
CA LEU A 465 0.79 31.44 5.18
C LEU A 465 -0.45 31.99 4.46
N LYS A 466 -0.47 33.28 4.13
CA LYS A 466 -1.57 33.91 3.38
C LYS A 466 -1.69 33.32 1.98
N GLN A 467 -0.57 33.21 1.26
CA GLN A 467 -0.53 32.62 -0.09
C GLN A 467 -1.02 31.18 -0.08
N PHE A 468 -0.59 30.36 0.90
CA PHE A 468 -1.03 28.98 1.07
C PHE A 468 -2.55 28.88 1.25
N ARG A 469 -3.14 29.71 2.13
CA ARG A 469 -4.59 29.76 2.35
C ARG A 469 -5.34 30.19 1.09
N GLU A 470 -4.87 31.20 0.36
CA GLU A 470 -5.50 31.66 -0.88
C GLU A 470 -5.45 30.58 -1.96
N GLN A 471 -4.31 29.93 -2.14
CA GLN A 471 -4.15 28.83 -3.10
C GLN A 471 -5.08 27.66 -2.79
N LEU A 472 -5.26 27.30 -1.51
CA LEU A 472 -6.18 26.23 -1.08
C LEU A 472 -7.64 26.60 -1.37
N ARG A 473 -8.06 27.83 -1.08
CA ARG A 473 -9.42 28.29 -1.36
C ARG A 473 -9.78 28.31 -2.84
N GLY A 474 -8.78 28.43 -3.70
CA GLY A 474 -8.93 28.35 -5.14
C GLY A 474 -9.00 26.94 -5.71
N GLN A 475 -8.93 25.89 -4.89
CA GLN A 475 -9.01 24.50 -5.39
C GLN A 475 -10.47 24.00 -5.35
N GLN A 476 -10.79 23.15 -6.32
CA GLN A 476 -12.03 22.36 -6.35
C GLN A 476 -11.67 20.88 -6.17
N ASP A 477 -12.60 20.08 -5.67
CA ASP A 477 -12.42 18.63 -5.46
C ASP A 477 -11.16 18.29 -4.63
N LEU A 478 -10.90 19.10 -3.59
CA LEU A 478 -9.78 18.93 -2.68
C LEU A 478 -9.97 17.69 -1.80
N VAL A 479 -8.94 16.87 -1.65
CA VAL A 479 -8.89 15.82 -0.62
C VAL A 479 -7.97 16.27 0.52
N ILE A 480 -8.53 16.32 1.74
CA ILE A 480 -7.80 16.68 2.96
C ILE A 480 -7.44 15.41 3.72
N VAL A 481 -6.15 15.22 3.96
CA VAL A 481 -5.58 14.07 4.68
C VAL A 481 -4.98 14.55 6.00
N PHE A 482 -5.36 13.94 7.11
CA PHE A 482 -4.86 14.26 8.45
C PHE A 482 -4.82 13.01 9.34
N GLY A 483 -4.03 13.03 10.40
CA GLY A 483 -3.84 11.92 11.33
C GLY A 483 -4.11 12.31 12.79
N SER A 484 -3.29 11.75 13.69
CA SER A 484 -3.40 11.91 15.14
C SER A 484 -3.11 13.33 15.67
N GLU A 485 -2.55 14.19 14.83
CA GLU A 485 -2.15 15.56 15.13
C GLU A 485 -3.36 16.49 15.36
N LEU A 486 -4.52 16.12 14.82
CA LEU A 486 -5.77 16.85 15.00
C LEU A 486 -6.77 16.04 15.85
N ARG A 487 -7.40 16.69 16.81
CA ARG A 487 -8.38 16.06 17.72
C ARG A 487 -9.52 17.02 18.07
N GLY A 488 -10.64 16.47 18.51
CA GLY A 488 -11.76 17.22 19.10
C GLY A 488 -12.25 18.38 18.24
N ALA A 489 -12.17 19.57 18.79
CA ALA A 489 -12.64 20.81 18.16
C ALA A 489 -11.87 21.16 16.87
N ASP A 490 -10.58 20.82 16.78
CA ASP A 490 -9.76 21.10 15.60
C ASP A 490 -10.24 20.33 14.38
N ILE A 491 -10.68 19.06 14.57
CA ILE A 491 -11.30 18.27 13.50
C ILE A 491 -12.62 18.93 13.05
N THR A 492 -13.45 19.39 13.99
CA THR A 492 -14.70 20.09 13.66
C THR A 492 -14.42 21.34 12.84
N ALA A 493 -13.41 22.12 13.23
CA ALA A 493 -12.97 23.31 12.51
C ALA A 493 -12.40 22.96 11.12
N LEU A 494 -11.62 21.85 10.99
CA LEU A 494 -11.12 21.38 9.71
C LEU A 494 -12.25 20.97 8.77
N VAL A 495 -13.22 20.22 9.27
CA VAL A 495 -14.39 19.80 8.48
C VAL A 495 -15.24 21.02 8.06
N LYS A 496 -15.35 22.07 8.93
CA LYS A 496 -16.01 23.33 8.56
C LYS A 496 -15.27 24.02 7.41
N PHE A 497 -13.95 24.15 7.50
CA PHE A 497 -13.13 24.74 6.43
C PHE A 497 -13.30 23.98 5.13
N GLY A 498 -13.05 22.67 5.13
CA GLY A 498 -13.10 21.85 3.93
C GLY A 498 -14.50 21.77 3.31
N SER A 499 -15.57 21.70 4.13
CA SER A 499 -16.96 21.73 3.63
C SER A 499 -17.28 23.05 2.93
N GLY A 500 -16.69 24.16 3.34
CA GLY A 500 -16.85 25.46 2.69
C GLY A 500 -16.28 25.53 1.26
N ILE A 501 -15.39 24.60 0.90
CA ILE A 501 -14.76 24.50 -0.42
C ILE A 501 -15.03 23.15 -1.11
N GLY A 502 -16.02 22.37 -0.65
CA GLY A 502 -16.40 21.09 -1.24
C GLY A 502 -15.39 19.97 -1.08
N ALA A 503 -14.49 20.04 -0.08
CA ALA A 503 -13.45 19.05 0.14
C ALA A 503 -13.99 17.72 0.70
N LYS A 504 -13.31 16.61 0.36
CA LYS A 504 -13.47 15.32 1.00
C LYS A 504 -12.33 15.05 1.98
N PHE A 505 -12.53 14.15 2.93
CA PHE A 505 -11.59 13.93 4.04
C PHE A 505 -11.15 12.47 4.14
N ILE A 506 -9.86 12.29 4.50
CA ILE A 506 -9.27 11.01 4.95
C ILE A 506 -8.68 11.25 6.34
N SER A 507 -9.18 10.53 7.34
CA SER A 507 -8.57 10.46 8.67
C SER A 507 -7.73 9.18 8.75
N LEU A 508 -6.44 9.33 9.06
CA LEU A 508 -5.47 8.23 9.12
C LEU A 508 -5.46 7.60 10.51
N GLY A 509 -5.42 6.28 10.56
CA GLY A 509 -5.22 5.50 11.78
C GLY A 509 -3.98 4.62 11.65
N ASP A 510 -3.04 4.71 12.59
CA ASP A 510 -1.71 4.11 12.46
C ASP A 510 -1.69 2.58 12.48
N TYR A 511 -2.74 1.94 13.03
CA TYR A 511 -2.83 0.47 13.09
C TYR A 511 -3.98 -0.09 12.27
N ALA A 512 -3.85 -1.35 11.91
CA ALA A 512 -4.75 -2.03 10.96
C ALA A 512 -6.24 -1.88 11.27
N ASN A 513 -6.63 -1.92 12.54
CA ASN A 513 -8.02 -1.81 12.97
C ASN A 513 -8.29 -0.59 13.88
N SER A 514 -7.52 0.49 13.74
CA SER A 514 -7.73 1.72 14.54
C SER A 514 -9.14 2.27 14.37
N ARG A 515 -9.66 2.27 13.16
CA ARG A 515 -11.03 2.72 12.89
C ARG A 515 -12.07 1.72 13.39
N GLY A 516 -11.89 0.43 13.11
CA GLY A 516 -12.84 -0.60 13.53
C GLY A 516 -12.96 -0.71 15.05
N ALA A 517 -11.89 -0.52 15.81
CA ALA A 517 -11.96 -0.45 17.27
C ALA A 517 -12.90 0.66 17.75
N ALA A 518 -12.83 1.85 17.15
CA ALA A 518 -13.74 2.96 17.45
C ALA A 518 -15.17 2.68 16.94
N ASP A 519 -15.32 2.17 15.70
CA ASP A 519 -16.62 1.83 15.10
C ASP A 519 -17.37 0.78 15.92
N MET A 520 -16.64 -0.17 16.54
CA MET A 520 -17.19 -1.22 17.43
C MET A 520 -17.44 -0.76 18.87
N GLY A 521 -17.21 0.52 19.19
CA GLY A 521 -17.55 1.09 20.49
C GLY A 521 -16.54 0.79 21.61
N LEU A 522 -15.25 0.56 21.30
CA LEU A 522 -14.18 0.54 22.30
C LEU A 522 -13.84 1.97 22.77
N LEU A 523 -14.83 2.67 23.24
CA LEU A 523 -14.78 4.07 23.70
C LEU A 523 -15.64 4.20 24.96
N PRO A 524 -15.25 5.00 25.96
CA PRO A 524 -15.96 5.03 27.24
C PRO A 524 -17.38 5.63 27.11
N ASP A 525 -17.56 6.59 26.24
CA ASP A 525 -18.79 7.36 26.08
C ASP A 525 -19.64 6.98 24.85
N LEU A 526 -19.17 6.02 24.04
CA LEU A 526 -19.83 5.63 22.79
C LEU A 526 -20.00 4.10 22.66
N LEU A 527 -21.16 3.72 22.16
CA LEU A 527 -21.51 2.37 21.72
C LEU A 527 -21.13 2.15 20.25
N PRO A 528 -21.25 0.94 19.69
CA PRO A 528 -21.04 0.69 18.28
C PRO A 528 -21.79 1.68 17.38
N GLY A 529 -21.12 2.15 16.31
CA GLY A 529 -21.67 3.15 15.41
C GLY A 529 -21.69 4.57 15.98
N TYR A 530 -20.88 4.86 16.98
CA TYR A 530 -20.74 6.19 17.63
C TYR A 530 -22.00 6.70 18.33
N VAL A 531 -22.85 5.78 18.75
CA VAL A 531 -24.05 6.08 19.51
C VAL A 531 -23.67 6.38 20.97
N SER A 532 -24.27 7.41 21.60
CA SER A 532 -23.97 7.74 23.00
C SER A 532 -24.22 6.55 23.93
N ALA A 533 -23.31 6.29 24.87
CA ALA A 533 -23.44 5.22 25.86
C ALA A 533 -24.58 5.50 26.88
N THR A 534 -25.03 6.76 27.01
CA THR A 534 -26.08 7.17 27.92
C THR A 534 -27.41 7.33 27.19
N GLY A 535 -28.52 6.83 27.79
CA GLY A 535 -29.89 7.05 27.27
C GLY A 535 -30.29 6.21 26.06
N GLN A 536 -29.62 5.07 25.79
CA GLN A 536 -29.88 4.29 24.58
C GLN A 536 -30.89 3.16 24.79
N GLN A 537 -32.16 3.43 24.50
CA GLN A 537 -33.23 2.43 24.61
C GLN A 537 -33.02 1.21 23.70
N LYS A 538 -32.58 1.39 22.45
CA LYS A 538 -32.37 0.30 21.49
C LYS A 538 -31.36 -0.73 21.99
N PHE A 539 -30.19 -0.30 22.45
CA PHE A 539 -29.19 -1.21 22.98
C PHE A 539 -29.63 -1.84 24.31
N SER A 540 -30.31 -1.10 25.17
CA SER A 540 -30.85 -1.63 26.42
C SER A 540 -31.92 -2.71 26.20
N GLN A 541 -32.72 -2.60 25.14
CA GLN A 541 -33.69 -3.64 24.78
C GLN A 541 -33.02 -4.94 24.31
N GLU A 542 -31.93 -4.84 23.58
CA GLU A 542 -31.22 -6.01 23.03
C GLU A 542 -30.21 -6.62 24.02
N TRP A 543 -29.54 -5.79 24.80
CA TRP A 543 -28.41 -6.21 25.66
C TRP A 543 -28.76 -6.24 27.16
N GLY A 544 -29.90 -5.71 27.56
CA GLY A 544 -30.26 -5.54 28.98
C GLY A 544 -29.75 -4.22 29.57
N SER A 545 -29.75 -4.12 30.90
CA SER A 545 -29.35 -2.88 31.59
C SER A 545 -27.89 -2.53 31.31
N LEU A 546 -27.67 -1.28 30.88
CA LEU A 546 -26.35 -0.73 30.63
C LEU A 546 -25.97 0.32 31.69
N PRO A 547 -24.66 0.51 31.99
CA PRO A 547 -24.20 1.58 32.84
C PRO A 547 -24.64 2.95 32.31
N GLN A 548 -25.07 3.85 33.20
CA GLN A 548 -25.59 5.17 32.81
C GLN A 548 -24.52 6.28 32.90
N ASP A 549 -23.31 5.97 33.32
CA ASP A 549 -22.19 6.89 33.34
C ASP A 549 -21.44 6.92 32.00
N LYS A 550 -20.53 7.86 31.82
CA LYS A 550 -19.71 8.00 30.60
C LYS A 550 -18.37 7.25 30.66
N GLY A 551 -18.13 6.50 31.72
CA GLY A 551 -16.82 5.94 31.97
C GLY A 551 -15.77 6.98 32.39
N LEU A 552 -14.50 6.56 32.48
CA LEU A 552 -13.35 7.40 32.85
C LEU A 552 -12.67 8.01 31.61
#